data_5da95fd92abad7362058833c9ad8d438
#
_entry.id   5da95fd92abad7362058833c9ad8d438
#
_cell.length_a   1.000
_cell.length_b   1.000
_cell.length_c   1.000
_cell.angle_alpha   90.00
_cell.angle_beta   90.00
_cell.angle_gamma   90.00
#
_symmetry.space_group_name_H-M   'P 1'
#
loop_
_entity.id
_entity.type
_entity.pdbx_description
1 polymer ?
#
loop_
_entity_poly.entity_id
_entity_poly.type
_entity_poly.pdbx_seq_one_letter_code
_entity_poly.pdbx_strand_id
1 'polypeptide(L)'
;MSANTFGELFRVTTCGESHGLALAAIIDGVPPLIELDESDIQPDLDRRRPGSTRYGTPRNEADKVKIISGVFEGKTTGTPIGLIIDNTAQRSGDYSAIMNSFRPGHADYTYLSKYGIRDYRGGGRASAREAAMRVAA
;
A
#
# COMPACT_ATOMS: atom_id res chain seq x y z
N MET A 1 3.96 -18.85 2.09
CA MET A 1 2.73 -18.46 2.82
C MET A 1 2.26 -17.11 2.33
N SER A 2 1.03 -17.03 1.90
CA SER A 2 0.42 -15.73 1.55
C SER A 2 -0.06 -15.06 2.85
N ALA A 3 0.39 -13.86 3.13
CA ALA A 3 -0.05 -13.08 4.28
C ALA A 3 -0.58 -11.69 3.85
N ASN A 4 -0.76 -11.49 2.55
CA ASN A 4 -1.22 -10.23 1.98
C ASN A 4 -2.66 -10.32 1.48
N THR A 5 -3.32 -11.44 1.69
CA THR A 5 -4.73 -11.66 1.37
C THR A 5 -5.48 -12.02 2.64
N PHE A 6 -6.62 -11.39 2.87
CA PHE A 6 -7.53 -11.71 3.97
C PHE A 6 -8.99 -11.65 3.50
N GLY A 7 -9.87 -12.27 4.28
CA GLY A 7 -11.28 -12.43 3.98
C GLY A 7 -11.60 -13.68 3.15
N GLU A 8 -12.88 -14.00 3.06
CA GLU A 8 -13.42 -15.17 2.33
C GLU A 8 -14.37 -14.72 1.23
N LEU A 9 -15.57 -14.25 1.57
CA LEU A 9 -16.56 -13.74 0.62
C LEU A 9 -16.20 -12.33 0.14
N PHE A 10 -15.81 -11.47 1.06
CA PHE A 10 -15.16 -10.20 0.78
C PHE A 10 -13.66 -10.39 0.99
N ARG A 11 -12.89 -10.32 -0.07
CA ARG A 11 -11.47 -10.63 -0.06
C ARG A 11 -10.64 -9.45 -0.50
N VAL A 12 -9.61 -9.13 0.28
CA VAL A 12 -8.67 -8.06 -0.03
C VAL A 12 -7.27 -8.64 -0.16
N THR A 13 -6.61 -8.32 -1.28
CA THR A 13 -5.20 -8.62 -1.50
C THR A 13 -4.45 -7.32 -1.71
N THR A 14 -3.38 -7.09 -0.93
CA THR A 14 -2.55 -5.89 -1.03
C THR A 14 -1.16 -6.22 -1.53
N CYS A 15 -0.55 -5.28 -2.25
CA CYS A 15 0.85 -5.34 -2.64
C CYS A 15 1.44 -3.93 -2.73
N GLY A 16 2.76 -3.88 -2.92
CA GLY A 16 3.50 -2.64 -3.04
C GLY A 16 4.37 -2.36 -1.82
N GLU A 17 5.28 -1.44 -2.01
CA GLU A 17 6.34 -1.14 -1.06
C GLU A 17 6.57 0.36 -0.95
N SER A 18 7.03 0.82 0.22
CA SER A 18 7.21 2.25 0.53
C SER A 18 8.09 3.01 -0.45
N HIS A 19 9.04 2.31 -1.07
CA HIS A 19 9.99 2.87 -2.03
C HIS A 19 9.88 2.23 -3.41
N GLY A 20 8.82 1.44 -3.66
CA GLY A 20 8.45 0.95 -4.98
C GLY A 20 7.72 2.03 -5.80
N LEU A 21 7.24 1.65 -6.96
CA LEU A 21 6.52 2.56 -7.87
C LEU A 21 5.17 2.99 -7.32
N ALA A 22 4.45 2.06 -6.73
CA ALA A 22 3.10 2.25 -6.26
C ALA A 22 2.72 1.22 -5.19
N LEU A 23 1.61 1.49 -4.51
CA LEU A 23 0.86 0.53 -3.71
C LEU A 23 -0.39 0.13 -4.47
N ALA A 24 -0.84 -1.11 -4.33
CA ALA A 24 -2.04 -1.59 -4.98
C ALA A 24 -2.85 -2.52 -4.07
N ALA A 25 -4.15 -2.57 -4.32
CA ALA A 25 -5.05 -3.54 -3.72
C ALA A 25 -6.02 -4.08 -4.77
N ILE A 26 -6.41 -5.33 -4.58
CA ILE A 26 -7.52 -5.96 -5.28
C ILE A 26 -8.56 -6.33 -4.25
N ILE A 27 -9.78 -5.85 -4.44
CA ILE A 27 -10.95 -6.16 -3.61
C ILE A 27 -11.91 -7.00 -4.43
N ASP A 28 -12.17 -8.20 -3.99
CA ASP A 28 -13.08 -9.14 -4.62
C ASP A 28 -14.28 -9.46 -3.73
N GLY A 29 -15.41 -9.81 -4.33
CA GLY A 29 -16.65 -10.12 -3.62
C GLY A 29 -17.53 -8.91 -3.29
N VAL A 30 -17.30 -7.77 -3.92
CA VAL A 30 -18.17 -6.60 -3.78
C VAL A 30 -19.40 -6.78 -4.66
N PRO A 31 -20.63 -6.67 -4.13
CA PRO A 31 -21.84 -6.72 -4.94
C PRO A 31 -21.89 -5.64 -6.02
N PRO A 32 -22.53 -5.88 -7.16
CA PRO A 32 -22.70 -4.85 -8.18
C PRO A 32 -23.71 -3.77 -7.75
N LEU A 33 -23.71 -2.64 -8.49
CA LEU A 33 -24.64 -1.51 -8.35
C LEU A 33 -24.50 -0.68 -7.06
N ILE A 34 -23.41 -0.83 -6.32
CA ILE A 34 -23.05 0.07 -5.23
C ILE A 34 -22.43 1.33 -5.84
N GLU A 35 -22.91 2.51 -5.45
CA GLU A 35 -22.28 3.77 -5.82
C GLU A 35 -20.88 3.86 -5.19
N LEU A 36 -19.88 4.12 -6.01
CA LEU A 36 -18.49 4.18 -5.58
C LEU A 36 -17.66 5.01 -6.55
N ASP A 37 -16.92 5.97 -6.00
CA ASP A 37 -15.85 6.68 -6.69
C ASP A 37 -14.67 6.96 -5.72
N GLU A 38 -13.61 7.59 -6.22
CA GLU A 38 -12.44 7.88 -5.40
C GLU A 38 -12.74 8.85 -4.24
N SER A 39 -13.78 9.67 -4.35
CA SER A 39 -14.17 10.60 -3.27
C SER A 39 -14.77 9.92 -2.05
N ASP A 40 -15.25 8.69 -2.19
CA ASP A 40 -15.73 7.88 -1.08
C ASP A 40 -14.58 7.30 -0.25
N ILE A 41 -13.44 7.03 -0.90
CA ILE A 41 -12.27 6.39 -0.29
C ILE A 41 -11.28 7.44 0.25
N GLN A 42 -11.08 8.52 -0.48
CA GLN A 42 -10.04 9.51 -0.22
C GLN A 42 -10.07 10.13 1.18
N PRO A 43 -11.23 10.45 1.79
CA PRO A 43 -11.27 11.03 3.13
C PRO A 43 -10.63 10.17 4.21
N ASP A 44 -10.74 8.86 4.13
CA ASP A 44 -10.12 7.94 5.08
C ASP A 44 -8.59 7.87 4.89
N LEU A 45 -8.13 7.90 3.65
CA LEU A 45 -6.70 8.01 3.34
C LEU A 45 -6.12 9.34 3.83
N ASP A 46 -6.84 10.44 3.66
CA ASP A 46 -6.41 11.76 4.12
C ASP A 46 -6.28 11.83 5.64
N ARG A 47 -7.18 11.20 6.38
CA ARG A 47 -7.08 11.07 7.85
C ARG A 47 -5.84 10.29 8.29
N ARG A 48 -5.45 9.27 7.54
CA ARG A 48 -4.28 8.43 7.83
C ARG A 48 -2.98 9.06 7.35
N ARG A 49 -3.01 10.03 6.47
CA ARG A 49 -1.85 10.58 5.77
C ARG A 49 -0.66 10.87 6.70
N PRO A 50 0.58 10.44 6.33
CA PRO A 50 1.79 10.81 7.07
C PRO A 50 1.97 12.32 7.15
N GLY A 51 2.47 12.81 8.30
CA GLY A 51 2.71 14.24 8.51
C GLY A 51 1.51 15.03 9.03
N SER A 52 0.35 14.39 9.22
CA SER A 52 -0.84 15.01 9.82
C SER A 52 -0.75 15.19 11.35
N THR A 53 0.21 14.52 12.01
CA THR A 53 0.37 14.58 13.46
C THR A 53 1.79 14.96 13.87
N ARG A 54 1.96 15.58 15.07
CA ARG A 54 3.26 15.97 15.64
C ARG A 54 4.24 14.80 15.79
N TYR A 55 3.74 13.58 15.91
CA TYR A 55 4.53 12.35 16.12
C TYR A 55 4.65 11.51 14.84
N GLY A 56 4.14 12.00 13.71
CA GLY A 56 4.21 11.31 12.44
C GLY A 56 5.56 11.44 11.74
N THR A 57 5.77 10.67 10.69
CA THR A 57 6.93 10.79 9.81
C THR A 57 6.89 12.14 9.08
N PRO A 58 8.05 12.77 8.79
CA PRO A 58 8.12 14.00 8.00
C PRO A 58 7.72 13.80 6.51
N ARG A 59 7.48 12.57 6.10
CA ARG A 59 7.08 12.21 4.75
C ARG A 59 5.68 12.75 4.46
N ASN A 60 5.55 13.58 3.45
CA ASN A 60 4.28 14.17 3.02
C ASN A 60 3.90 13.62 1.64
N GLU A 61 3.04 12.62 1.62
CA GLU A 61 2.49 12.06 0.39
C GLU A 61 0.98 12.24 0.38
N ALA A 62 0.43 12.60 -0.77
CA ALA A 62 -1.00 12.86 -0.90
C ALA A 62 -1.87 11.60 -0.82
N ASP A 63 -1.27 10.41 -0.96
CA ASP A 63 -1.95 9.10 -0.95
C ASP A 63 -3.22 9.09 -1.84
N LYS A 64 -3.14 9.71 -3.02
CA LYS A 64 -4.28 9.77 -3.93
C LYS A 64 -4.58 8.39 -4.51
N VAL A 65 -5.74 7.87 -4.19
CA VAL A 65 -6.22 6.61 -4.73
C VAL A 65 -6.77 6.79 -6.13
N LYS A 66 -6.56 5.79 -6.98
CA LYS A 66 -7.19 5.66 -8.30
C LYS A 66 -7.87 4.31 -8.36
N ILE A 67 -9.10 4.28 -8.85
CA ILE A 67 -9.83 3.06 -9.18
C ILE A 67 -9.48 2.68 -10.61
N ILE A 68 -8.90 1.50 -10.82
CA ILE A 68 -8.44 1.03 -12.14
C ILE A 68 -9.33 -0.06 -12.74
N SER A 69 -10.25 -0.63 -11.97
CA SER A 69 -11.21 -1.65 -12.42
C SER A 69 -12.37 -1.79 -11.44
N GLY A 70 -13.43 -2.49 -11.85
CA GLY A 70 -14.55 -2.87 -11.00
C GLY A 70 -15.61 -1.80 -10.81
N VAL A 71 -15.48 -0.63 -11.44
CA VAL A 71 -16.46 0.47 -11.41
C VAL A 71 -16.72 0.94 -12.82
N PHE A 72 -17.99 1.15 -13.13
CA PHE A 72 -18.46 1.70 -14.40
C PHE A 72 -19.62 2.68 -14.15
N GLU A 73 -19.51 3.89 -14.72
CA GLU A 73 -20.50 4.97 -14.53
C GLU A 73 -20.85 5.22 -13.04
N GLY A 74 -19.81 5.20 -12.18
CA GLY A 74 -19.94 5.48 -10.74
C GLY A 74 -20.57 4.33 -9.93
N LYS A 75 -20.67 3.14 -10.47
CA LYS A 75 -21.24 1.97 -9.77
C LYS A 75 -20.33 0.75 -9.91
N THR A 76 -20.29 -0.06 -8.85
CA THR A 76 -19.58 -1.34 -8.86
C THR A 76 -20.21 -2.29 -9.88
N THR A 77 -19.36 -3.11 -10.51
CA THR A 77 -19.77 -4.04 -11.59
C THR A 77 -19.89 -5.49 -11.12
N GLY A 78 -19.51 -5.78 -9.87
CA GLY A 78 -19.41 -7.16 -9.36
C GLY A 78 -18.11 -7.86 -9.77
N THR A 79 -17.27 -7.22 -10.58
CA THR A 79 -15.90 -7.70 -10.86
C THR A 79 -14.93 -7.14 -9.85
N PRO A 80 -13.71 -7.69 -9.71
CA PRO A 80 -12.74 -7.18 -8.74
C PRO A 80 -12.44 -5.69 -8.91
N ILE A 81 -12.46 -4.96 -7.79
CA ILE A 81 -12.08 -3.55 -7.75
C ILE A 81 -10.56 -3.48 -7.58
N GLY A 82 -9.90 -2.84 -8.53
CA GLY A 82 -8.48 -2.54 -8.45
C GLY A 82 -8.24 -1.12 -7.96
N LEU A 83 -7.41 -0.98 -6.93
CA LEU A 83 -6.98 0.30 -6.38
C LEU A 83 -5.49 0.46 -6.54
N ILE A 84 -5.03 1.69 -6.83
CA ILE A 84 -3.61 2.03 -6.89
C ILE A 84 -3.36 3.40 -6.25
N ILE A 85 -2.22 3.51 -5.55
CA ILE A 85 -1.69 4.76 -5.00
C ILE A 85 -0.24 4.88 -5.44
N ASP A 86 0.09 5.89 -6.23
CA ASP A 86 1.45 6.15 -6.69
C ASP A 86 2.35 6.63 -5.54
N ASN A 87 3.58 6.15 -5.49
CA ASN A 87 4.60 6.67 -4.58
C ASN A 87 5.28 7.88 -5.21
N THR A 88 5.02 9.07 -4.67
CA THR A 88 5.52 10.34 -5.21
C THR A 88 6.76 10.87 -4.48
N ALA A 89 6.99 10.48 -3.25
CA ALA A 89 8.07 10.97 -2.38
C ALA A 89 9.15 9.93 -2.08
N GLN A 90 9.42 9.01 -3.01
CA GLN A 90 10.50 8.05 -2.85
C GLN A 90 11.87 8.73 -2.99
N ARG A 91 12.72 8.57 -1.97
CA ARG A 91 14.10 9.09 -1.96
C ARG A 91 15.08 7.93 -1.91
N SER A 92 15.40 7.35 -3.05
CA SER A 92 16.31 6.21 -3.14
C SER A 92 17.76 6.55 -2.71
N GLY A 93 18.17 7.82 -2.82
CA GLY A 93 19.49 8.28 -2.41
C GLY A 93 19.77 8.21 -0.90
N ASP A 94 18.73 8.28 -0.06
CA ASP A 94 18.86 8.27 1.40
C ASP A 94 19.31 6.91 1.96
N TYR A 95 19.35 5.87 1.13
CA TYR A 95 19.61 4.48 1.55
C TYR A 95 20.97 3.94 1.11
N SER A 96 21.76 4.70 0.37
CA SER A 96 23.08 4.27 -0.11
C SER A 96 24.04 3.92 1.02
N ALA A 97 24.02 4.68 2.12
CA ALA A 97 24.88 4.47 3.28
C ALA A 97 24.54 3.19 4.06
N ILE A 98 23.30 2.70 3.98
CA ILE A 98 22.83 1.50 4.69
C ILE A 98 22.68 0.28 3.81
N MET A 99 23.04 0.38 2.53
CA MET A 99 22.97 -0.72 1.59
C MET A 99 23.72 -1.97 2.04
N ASN A 100 24.86 -1.78 2.71
CA ASN A 100 25.74 -2.85 3.18
C ASN A 100 25.59 -3.17 4.69
N SER A 101 24.62 -2.58 5.37
CA SER A 101 24.36 -2.82 6.78
C SER A 101 22.91 -3.21 7.06
N PHE A 102 22.68 -3.94 8.15
CA PHE A 102 21.32 -4.30 8.57
C PHE A 102 20.79 -3.28 9.56
N ARG A 103 19.55 -2.84 9.35
CA ARG A 103 18.89 -1.90 10.24
C ARG A 103 18.12 -2.64 11.33
N PRO A 104 18.34 -2.31 12.61
CA PRO A 104 17.51 -2.82 13.70
C PRO A 104 16.02 -2.50 13.48
N GLY A 105 15.14 -3.44 13.78
CA GLY A 105 13.71 -3.25 13.68
C GLY A 105 13.10 -3.28 12.26
N HIS A 106 13.90 -3.49 11.21
CA HIS A 106 13.47 -3.49 9.81
C HIS A 106 13.46 -4.89 9.15
N ALA A 107 13.67 -5.93 9.93
CA ALA A 107 13.73 -7.32 9.44
C ALA A 107 14.76 -7.57 8.31
N ASP A 108 15.72 -6.70 8.14
CA ASP A 108 16.71 -6.76 7.05
C ASP A 108 17.46 -8.08 7.02
N TYR A 109 18.03 -8.49 8.16
CA TYR A 109 18.78 -9.74 8.29
C TYR A 109 17.90 -10.98 8.10
N THR A 110 16.76 -11.01 8.77
CA THR A 110 15.85 -12.16 8.70
C THR A 110 15.26 -12.34 7.31
N TYR A 111 14.99 -11.24 6.61
CA TYR A 111 14.50 -11.27 5.24
C TYR A 111 15.56 -11.82 4.28
N LEU A 112 16.80 -11.32 4.39
CA LEU A 112 17.92 -11.83 3.59
C LEU A 112 18.19 -13.31 3.87
N SER A 113 18.22 -13.71 5.15
CA SER A 113 18.45 -15.08 5.56
C SER A 113 17.38 -16.04 5.03
N LYS A 114 16.12 -15.60 5.00
CA LYS A 114 14.99 -16.44 4.57
C LYS A 114 14.84 -16.51 3.05
N TYR A 115 15.04 -15.41 2.35
CA TYR A 115 14.72 -15.30 0.93
C TYR A 115 15.94 -15.12 0.02
N GLY A 116 17.14 -14.95 0.58
CA GLY A 116 18.37 -14.73 -0.20
C GLY A 116 18.46 -13.37 -0.89
N ILE A 117 17.49 -12.50 -0.67
CA ILE A 117 17.44 -11.14 -1.24
C ILE A 117 16.87 -10.15 -0.22
N ARG A 118 17.32 -8.91 -0.30
CA ARG A 118 16.84 -7.80 0.52
C ARG A 118 16.73 -6.53 -0.33
N ASP A 119 15.60 -5.87 -0.29
CA ASP A 119 15.50 -4.48 -0.74
C ASP A 119 15.87 -3.55 0.42
N TYR A 120 17.10 -3.02 0.40
CA TYR A 120 17.64 -2.13 1.44
C TYR A 120 16.87 -0.81 1.55
N ARG A 121 16.07 -0.43 0.56
CA ARG A 121 15.25 0.79 0.57
C ARG A 121 14.02 0.71 1.46
N GLY A 122 13.82 -0.40 2.16
CA GLY A 122 12.66 -0.63 3.01
C GLY A 122 11.53 -1.34 2.30
N GLY A 123 11.87 -2.18 1.33
CA GLY A 123 10.93 -3.03 0.64
C GLY A 123 10.51 -4.25 1.44
N GLY A 124 9.73 -5.09 0.80
CA GLY A 124 9.21 -6.31 1.38
C GLY A 124 8.30 -6.05 2.58
N ARG A 125 8.37 -6.93 3.57
CA ARG A 125 7.48 -6.88 4.74
C ARG A 125 7.79 -5.75 5.74
N ALA A 126 8.89 -5.06 5.56
CA ALA A 126 9.23 -3.89 6.38
C ALA A 126 8.48 -2.61 5.94
N SER A 127 7.70 -2.68 4.87
CA SER A 127 6.98 -1.54 4.32
C SER A 127 5.71 -1.23 5.12
N ALA A 128 5.79 -0.23 6.00
CA ALA A 128 4.63 0.24 6.77
C ALA A 128 3.59 0.99 5.92
N ARG A 129 3.99 1.52 4.77
CA ARG A 129 3.11 2.29 3.90
C ARG A 129 2.01 1.43 3.24
N GLU A 130 2.20 0.13 3.15
CA GLU A 130 1.19 -0.81 2.66
C GLU A 130 -0.13 -0.73 3.45
N ALA A 131 -0.08 -0.25 4.70
CA ALA A 131 -1.28 0.00 5.50
C ALA A 131 -2.27 0.98 4.83
N ALA A 132 -1.82 1.88 3.94
CA ALA A 132 -2.69 2.76 3.18
C ALA A 132 -3.70 1.96 2.33
N MET A 133 -3.28 0.85 1.74
CA MET A 133 -4.15 0.02 0.91
C MET A 133 -5.22 -0.70 1.72
N ARG A 134 -4.94 -1.05 2.97
CA ARG A 134 -5.93 -1.63 3.88
C ARG A 134 -6.99 -0.62 4.30
N VAL A 135 -6.59 0.64 4.45
CA VAL A 135 -7.52 1.75 4.72
C VAL A 135 -8.39 2.00 3.49
N ALA A 136 -7.81 2.01 2.29
CA ALA A 136 -8.54 2.22 1.05
C ALA A 136 -9.58 1.11 0.77
N ALA A 137 -9.24 -0.13 1.11
CA ALA A 137 -10.12 -1.28 0.92
C ALA A 137 -11.28 -1.31 1.91
#